data_269bcdfff7594280d4fb8847b81e517d
#
_entry.id   269bcdfff7594280d4fb8847b81e517d
#
_cell.length_a   1.000
_cell.length_b   1.000
_cell.length_c   1.000
_cell.angle_alpha   90.00
_cell.angle_beta   90.00
_cell.angle_gamma   90.00
#
_symmetry.space_group_name_H-M   'P 1'
#
loop_
_entity.id
_entity.type
_entity.pdbx_description
1 polymer ?
#
loop_
_entity_poly.entity_id
_entity_poly.type
_entity_poly.pdbx_seq_one_letter_code
_entity_poly.pdbx_strand_id
1 'polypeptide(L)'
;MIKDNQKMFNRMHVVLDAIIIVIAYALAWFLKFRSHLPVLYSGNEALPPETYFSALILIVPVYIFLYYITSLYTAKRATSMRRGIYNVMRANTVGLLFLIAGLYIINQPDFSRSMLFYFYVLNISLDSLIRVMIHKWLRILRKKGYNVKYILLVGYSRAAELYIDRIKQNPQWGYVVRGILDDKIPRGTEYRGIKVIGQIDNLFYILPENKLDEIAVTLALENYGRLEEIVNLCEKSGVHTKFIPDYNSVIPSKPYTEDLNGLPVINIRHVPLTNTLNMVAKRAFDIVFGAIALVIFSPVLLVTALLIKCTSEGPVIFKQERVGLHNEPFRMYKF
;
A
#
# COMPACT_ATOMS: atom_id res chain seq x y z
N MET A 1 12.88 -20.05 11.97
CA MET A 1 12.23 -19.55 13.20
C MET A 1 11.22 -18.44 12.96
N ILE A 2 11.53 -17.22 12.46
CA ILE A 2 10.53 -16.15 12.21
C ILE A 2 9.60 -16.50 11.05
N LYS A 3 10.10 -17.22 10.07
CA LYS A 3 9.40 -17.68 8.87
C LYS A 3 8.24 -18.65 9.21
N ASP A 4 8.48 -19.60 10.10
CA ASP A 4 7.55 -20.67 10.45
C ASP A 4 6.53 -20.23 11.52
N ASN A 5 6.82 -19.14 12.25
CA ASN A 5 6.01 -18.62 13.35
C ASN A 5 5.45 -17.22 13.10
N GLN A 6 4.86 -17.00 11.92
CA GLN A 6 4.21 -15.71 11.58
C GLN A 6 3.17 -15.30 12.65
N LYS A 7 2.40 -16.28 13.17
CA LYS A 7 1.41 -16.03 14.23
C LYS A 7 2.07 -15.54 15.52
N MET A 8 3.21 -16.12 15.90
CA MET A 8 3.98 -15.69 17.08
C MET A 8 4.55 -14.28 16.88
N PHE A 9 5.08 -13.99 15.72
CA PHE A 9 5.60 -12.66 15.36
C PHE A 9 4.51 -11.58 15.42
N ASN A 10 3.31 -11.90 14.92
CA ASN A 10 2.17 -10.98 15.03
C ASN A 10 1.74 -10.76 16.49
N ARG A 11 1.72 -11.81 17.33
CA ARG A 11 1.44 -11.67 18.77
C ARG A 11 2.48 -10.80 19.48
N MET A 12 3.76 -10.96 19.13
CA MET A 12 4.83 -10.10 19.67
C MET A 12 4.61 -8.63 19.30
N HIS A 13 4.15 -8.33 18.10
CA HIS A 13 3.81 -6.95 17.71
C HIS A 13 2.66 -6.38 18.54
N VAL A 14 1.62 -7.17 18.82
CA VAL A 14 0.51 -6.74 19.68
C VAL A 14 1.00 -6.38 21.08
N VAL A 15 1.86 -7.20 21.68
CA VAL A 15 2.45 -6.93 23.00
C VAL A 15 3.34 -5.68 22.96
N LEU A 16 4.14 -5.55 21.90
CA LEU A 16 5.01 -4.40 21.72
C LEU A 16 4.20 -3.10 21.59
N ASP A 17 3.14 -3.11 20.79
CA ASP A 17 2.26 -1.95 20.61
C ASP A 17 1.55 -1.58 21.93
N ALA A 18 1.11 -2.57 22.71
CA ALA A 18 0.56 -2.30 24.06
C ALA A 18 1.56 -1.58 24.96
N ILE A 19 2.82 -2.02 24.95
CA ILE A 19 3.89 -1.39 25.73
C ILE A 19 4.16 0.04 25.21
N ILE A 20 4.18 0.24 23.89
CA ILE A 20 4.38 1.57 23.29
C ILE A 20 3.27 2.53 23.70
N ILE A 21 2.01 2.09 23.63
CA ILE A 21 0.86 2.90 24.03
C ILE A 21 0.98 3.33 25.50
N VAL A 22 1.33 2.40 26.41
CA VAL A 22 1.53 2.71 27.83
C VAL A 22 2.68 3.70 28.01
N ILE A 23 3.82 3.49 27.36
CA ILE A 23 4.98 4.38 27.44
C ILE A 23 4.63 5.77 26.89
N ALA A 24 4.00 5.84 25.71
CA ALA A 24 3.60 7.10 25.10
C ALA A 24 2.65 7.90 26.01
N TYR A 25 1.71 7.19 26.63
CA TYR A 25 0.76 7.79 27.56
C TYR A 25 1.42 8.29 28.85
N ALA A 26 2.28 7.48 29.46
CA ALA A 26 3.03 7.86 30.66
C ALA A 26 3.99 9.05 30.38
N LEU A 27 4.65 9.05 29.22
CA LEU A 27 5.49 10.17 28.79
C LEU A 27 4.66 11.44 28.54
N ALA A 28 3.48 11.31 27.94
CA ALA A 28 2.59 12.45 27.72
C ALA A 28 2.14 13.07 29.05
N TRP A 29 1.77 12.22 30.02
CA TRP A 29 1.45 12.66 31.39
C TRP A 29 2.63 13.34 32.05
N PHE A 30 3.82 12.73 32.00
CA PHE A 30 5.06 13.28 32.57
C PHE A 30 5.40 14.64 31.96
N LEU A 31 5.35 14.76 30.64
CA LEU A 31 5.65 16.03 29.95
C LEU A 31 4.64 17.11 30.31
N LYS A 32 3.37 16.77 30.51
CA LYS A 32 2.34 17.75 30.84
C LYS A 32 2.39 18.22 32.29
N PHE A 33 2.62 17.32 33.24
CA PHE A 33 2.43 17.63 34.65
C PHE A 33 3.71 17.67 35.50
N ARG A 34 4.81 17.07 35.03
CA ARG A 34 6.07 16.94 35.78
C ARG A 34 7.30 17.54 35.10
N SER A 35 7.24 17.81 33.79
CA SER A 35 8.39 18.43 33.13
C SER A 35 8.50 19.90 33.49
N HIS A 36 9.73 20.37 33.69
CA HIS A 36 10.03 21.79 33.93
C HIS A 36 10.27 22.56 32.63
N LEU A 37 9.93 22.01 31.49
CA LEU A 37 10.05 22.67 30.20
C LEU A 37 8.98 23.78 30.09
N PRO A 38 9.33 25.04 29.92
CA PRO A 38 8.39 26.15 29.98
C PRO A 38 7.27 26.10 28.94
N VAL A 39 7.51 25.44 27.83
CA VAL A 39 6.53 25.29 26.73
C VAL A 39 5.52 24.14 26.99
N LEU A 40 5.94 23.12 27.75
CA LEU A 40 5.18 21.88 27.94
C LEU A 40 4.57 21.79 29.33
N TYR A 41 5.17 22.47 30.32
CA TYR A 41 4.75 22.44 31.71
C TYR A 41 3.50 23.31 31.95
N SER A 42 2.51 22.72 32.58
CA SER A 42 1.36 23.43 33.16
C SER A 42 1.15 22.89 34.56
N GLY A 43 1.47 23.68 35.56
CA GLY A 43 1.56 23.30 36.97
C GLY A 43 0.26 22.83 37.66
N ASN A 44 -0.87 22.86 36.96
CA ASN A 44 -2.17 22.47 37.53
C ASN A 44 -2.50 21.05 37.09
N GLU A 45 -2.49 20.12 38.02
CA GLU A 45 -3.09 18.80 37.91
C GLU A 45 -4.59 18.95 38.14
N ALA A 46 -5.41 18.89 37.07
CA ALA A 46 -6.89 19.00 37.21
C ALA A 46 -7.50 17.76 37.85
N LEU A 47 -6.85 16.59 37.69
CA LEU A 47 -7.31 15.30 38.25
C LEU A 47 -6.14 14.55 38.89
N PRO A 48 -6.40 13.67 39.87
CA PRO A 48 -5.38 12.85 40.50
C PRO A 48 -4.75 11.87 39.45
N PRO A 49 -3.45 11.54 39.60
CA PRO A 49 -2.74 10.65 38.68
C PRO A 49 -3.44 9.30 38.46
N GLU A 50 -4.05 8.76 39.49
CA GLU A 50 -4.80 7.49 39.48
C GLU A 50 -5.91 7.49 38.42
N THR A 51 -6.61 8.62 38.27
CA THR A 51 -7.66 8.78 37.24
C THR A 51 -7.11 8.75 35.83
N TYR A 52 -5.93 9.36 35.59
CA TYR A 52 -5.27 9.30 34.32
C TYR A 52 -4.81 7.87 33.97
N PHE A 53 -4.17 7.17 34.91
CA PHE A 53 -3.63 5.83 34.65
C PHE A 53 -4.72 4.75 34.61
N SER A 54 -5.86 4.91 35.31
CA SER A 54 -6.99 4.00 35.17
C SER A 54 -7.59 4.00 33.75
N ALA A 55 -7.52 5.11 33.04
CA ALA A 55 -7.97 5.20 31.65
C ALA A 55 -7.22 4.26 30.70
N LEU A 56 -5.98 3.86 31.04
CA LEU A 56 -5.20 2.89 30.24
C LEU A 56 -5.90 1.54 30.09
N ILE A 57 -6.71 1.13 31.07
CA ILE A 57 -7.47 -0.13 31.01
C ILE A 57 -8.38 -0.15 29.78
N LEU A 58 -8.91 1.01 29.38
CA LEU A 58 -9.77 1.14 28.19
C LEU A 58 -8.95 1.52 26.95
N ILE A 59 -7.98 2.43 27.09
CA ILE A 59 -7.18 2.95 25.96
C ILE A 59 -6.43 1.84 25.25
N VAL A 60 -5.72 0.97 25.99
CA VAL A 60 -4.88 -0.06 25.38
C VAL A 60 -5.69 -1.05 24.53
N PRO A 61 -6.77 -1.68 25.00
CA PRO A 61 -7.58 -2.57 24.18
C PRO A 61 -8.20 -1.88 22.96
N VAL A 62 -8.71 -0.64 23.11
CA VAL A 62 -9.30 0.12 22.00
C VAL A 62 -8.28 0.40 20.91
N TYR A 63 -7.07 0.84 21.26
CA TYR A 63 -6.02 1.10 20.27
C TYR A 63 -5.54 -0.19 19.59
N ILE A 64 -5.36 -1.29 20.33
CA ILE A 64 -5.01 -2.59 19.75
C ILE A 64 -6.08 -3.05 18.75
N PHE A 65 -7.36 -2.90 19.11
CA PHE A 65 -8.47 -3.21 18.23
C PHE A 65 -8.47 -2.36 16.94
N LEU A 66 -8.22 -1.05 17.06
CA LEU A 66 -8.08 -0.16 15.91
C LEU A 66 -6.88 -0.55 15.04
N TYR A 67 -5.75 -0.95 15.63
CA TYR A 67 -4.57 -1.44 14.91
C TYR A 67 -4.87 -2.74 14.15
N TYR A 68 -5.70 -3.59 14.72
CA TYR A 68 -6.17 -4.81 14.04
C TYR A 68 -7.05 -4.48 12.82
N ILE A 69 -8.06 -3.62 12.98
CA ILE A 69 -8.96 -3.20 11.89
C ILE A 69 -8.17 -2.49 10.77
N THR A 70 -7.21 -1.65 11.11
CA THR A 70 -6.38 -0.94 10.11
C THR A 70 -5.30 -1.83 9.47
N SER A 71 -5.36 -3.15 9.71
CA SER A 71 -4.47 -4.15 9.12
C SER A 71 -2.97 -3.92 9.43
N LEU A 72 -2.65 -3.35 10.58
CA LEU A 72 -1.27 -3.14 11.01
C LEU A 72 -0.53 -4.44 11.36
N TYR A 73 -1.26 -5.52 11.65
CA TYR A 73 -0.72 -6.84 11.95
C TYR A 73 -0.64 -7.77 10.74
N THR A 74 -1.05 -7.32 9.55
CA THR A 74 -0.90 -8.08 8.32
C THR A 74 0.48 -7.84 7.70
N ALA A 75 1.43 -8.72 8.01
CA ALA A 75 2.79 -8.60 7.51
C ALA A 75 2.88 -8.99 6.04
N LYS A 76 2.94 -8.04 5.13
CA LYS A 76 3.27 -8.25 3.72
C LYS A 76 4.73 -7.87 3.48
N ARG A 77 5.58 -8.83 3.02
CA ARG A 77 7.03 -8.64 2.81
C ARG A 77 7.37 -7.53 1.81
N ALA A 78 6.50 -7.35 0.80
CA ALA A 78 6.66 -6.37 -0.28
C ALA A 78 5.92 -5.04 -0.05
N THR A 79 5.36 -4.80 1.16
CA THR A 79 4.64 -3.56 1.43
C THR A 79 5.56 -2.36 1.57
N SER A 80 5.10 -1.23 1.05
CA SER A 80 5.75 0.06 1.24
C SER A 80 5.63 0.51 2.71
N MET A 81 6.72 0.98 3.29
CA MET A 81 6.79 1.56 4.63
C MET A 81 5.82 2.74 4.81
N ARG A 82 5.62 3.54 3.74
CA ARG A 82 4.70 4.69 3.76
C ARG A 82 3.27 4.27 4.11
N ARG A 83 2.81 3.12 3.59
CA ARG A 83 1.46 2.60 3.91
C ARG A 83 1.36 2.20 5.38
N GLY A 84 2.42 1.62 5.96
CA GLY A 84 2.45 1.29 7.39
C GLY A 84 2.30 2.53 8.27
N ILE A 85 3.08 3.59 8.01
CA ILE A 85 3.01 4.86 8.74
C ILE A 85 1.63 5.51 8.58
N TYR A 86 1.08 5.53 7.36
CA TYR A 86 -0.26 6.05 7.12
C TYR A 86 -1.34 5.31 7.92
N ASN A 87 -1.26 3.97 8.01
CA ASN A 87 -2.19 3.18 8.81
C ASN A 87 -2.05 3.48 10.31
N VAL A 88 -0.82 3.70 10.81
CA VAL A 88 -0.57 4.15 12.19
C VAL A 88 -1.25 5.50 12.44
N MET A 89 -1.04 6.47 11.57
CA MET A 89 -1.67 7.80 11.70
C MET A 89 -3.20 7.68 11.70
N ARG A 90 -3.75 6.93 10.76
CA ARG A 90 -5.20 6.72 10.65
C ARG A 90 -5.78 6.08 11.91
N ALA A 91 -5.16 5.01 12.42
CA ALA A 91 -5.61 4.33 13.63
C ALA A 91 -5.56 5.26 14.86
N ASN A 92 -4.47 6.00 15.01
CA ASN A 92 -4.29 6.95 16.12
C ASN A 92 -5.28 8.12 16.05
N THR A 93 -5.56 8.66 14.87
CA THR A 93 -6.54 9.73 14.69
C THR A 93 -7.94 9.25 15.09
N VAL A 94 -8.34 8.07 14.62
CA VAL A 94 -9.62 7.46 15.01
C VAL A 94 -9.65 7.19 16.52
N GLY A 95 -8.56 6.66 17.10
CA GLY A 95 -8.45 6.40 18.53
C GLY A 95 -8.57 7.67 19.38
N LEU A 96 -7.94 8.77 18.94
CA LEU A 96 -8.08 10.07 19.63
C LEU A 96 -9.52 10.57 19.61
N LEU A 97 -10.22 10.44 18.47
CA LEU A 97 -11.63 10.82 18.38
C LEU A 97 -12.51 9.98 19.28
N PHE A 98 -12.27 8.66 19.37
CA PHE A 98 -12.97 7.79 20.30
C PHE A 98 -12.70 8.16 21.76
N LEU A 99 -11.45 8.52 22.11
CA LEU A 99 -11.11 8.97 23.47
C LEU A 99 -11.85 10.26 23.84
N ILE A 100 -11.84 11.25 22.95
CA ILE A 100 -12.53 12.55 23.18
C ILE A 100 -14.03 12.30 23.33
N ALA A 101 -14.64 11.49 22.46
CA ALA A 101 -16.05 11.13 22.55
C ALA A 101 -16.37 10.38 23.85
N GLY A 102 -15.53 9.42 24.25
CA GLY A 102 -15.68 8.67 25.49
C GLY A 102 -15.60 9.56 26.73
N LEU A 103 -14.63 10.47 26.80
CA LEU A 103 -14.51 11.43 27.90
C LEU A 103 -15.74 12.36 27.99
N TYR A 104 -16.29 12.77 26.85
CA TYR A 104 -17.49 13.56 26.77
C TYR A 104 -18.72 12.78 27.33
N ILE A 105 -18.88 11.51 26.93
CA ILE A 105 -20.01 10.67 27.38
C ILE A 105 -19.93 10.39 28.88
N ILE A 106 -18.71 10.16 29.44
CA ILE A 106 -18.49 9.89 30.85
C ILE A 106 -18.57 11.19 31.67
N ASN A 107 -18.76 12.33 31.02
CA ASN A 107 -18.82 13.66 31.62
C ASN A 107 -17.60 14.02 32.48
N GLN A 108 -16.39 13.81 31.90
CA GLN A 108 -15.09 14.14 32.48
C GLN A 108 -14.47 15.39 31.79
N PRO A 109 -14.98 16.61 32.01
CA PRO A 109 -14.52 17.82 31.35
C PRO A 109 -13.11 18.24 31.78
N ASP A 110 -12.67 17.82 32.96
CA ASP A 110 -11.38 18.21 33.57
C ASP A 110 -10.19 17.42 33.03
N PHE A 111 -10.43 16.45 32.14
CA PHE A 111 -9.35 15.69 31.53
C PHE A 111 -8.51 16.57 30.59
N SER A 112 -7.19 16.60 30.79
CA SER A 112 -6.31 17.53 30.10
C SER A 112 -6.26 17.27 28.57
N ARG A 113 -6.78 18.20 27.78
CA ARG A 113 -6.75 18.15 26.30
C ARG A 113 -5.31 18.21 25.76
N SER A 114 -4.45 18.97 26.41
CA SER A 114 -3.03 19.08 26.03
C SER A 114 -2.31 17.73 26.20
N MET A 115 -2.63 17.00 27.28
CA MET A 115 -2.06 15.68 27.53
C MET A 115 -2.49 14.68 26.43
N LEU A 116 -3.75 14.72 25.99
CA LEU A 116 -4.23 13.90 24.86
C LEU A 116 -3.51 14.23 23.56
N PHE A 117 -3.22 15.51 23.32
CA PHE A 117 -2.44 15.93 22.16
C PHE A 117 -1.01 15.40 22.22
N TYR A 118 -0.34 15.50 23.38
CA TYR A 118 1.00 14.93 23.55
C TYR A 118 1.00 13.43 23.41
N PHE A 119 0.01 12.74 23.97
CA PHE A 119 -0.16 11.30 23.77
C PHE A 119 -0.30 10.94 22.28
N TYR A 120 -1.14 11.64 21.54
CA TYR A 120 -1.35 11.45 20.12
C TYR A 120 -0.04 11.56 19.32
N VAL A 121 0.71 12.65 19.52
CA VAL A 121 1.97 12.90 18.83
C VAL A 121 3.03 11.86 19.22
N LEU A 122 3.18 11.58 20.52
CA LEU A 122 4.16 10.61 21.00
C LEU A 122 3.84 9.19 20.55
N ASN A 123 2.59 8.78 20.61
CA ASN A 123 2.20 7.43 20.19
C ASN A 123 2.45 7.20 18.70
N ILE A 124 2.08 8.14 17.83
CA ILE A 124 2.40 8.06 16.40
C ILE A 124 3.90 8.01 16.17
N SER A 125 4.66 8.86 16.87
CA SER A 125 6.11 8.98 16.67
C SER A 125 6.83 7.71 17.13
N LEU A 126 6.54 7.21 18.32
CA LEU A 126 7.17 6.01 18.88
C LEU A 126 6.78 4.75 18.10
N ASP A 127 5.50 4.56 17.80
CA ASP A 127 5.05 3.41 17.03
C ASP A 127 5.63 3.41 15.61
N SER A 128 5.61 4.57 14.94
CA SER A 128 6.24 4.70 13.61
C SER A 128 7.74 4.44 13.66
N LEU A 129 8.45 4.97 14.65
CA LEU A 129 9.89 4.77 14.82
C LEU A 129 10.24 3.29 14.99
N ILE A 130 9.54 2.59 15.91
CA ILE A 130 9.79 1.18 16.19
C ILE A 130 9.46 0.33 14.97
N ARG A 131 8.37 0.58 14.26
CA ARG A 131 8.01 -0.13 13.02
C ARG A 131 9.06 0.10 11.93
N VAL A 132 9.57 1.32 11.79
CA VAL A 132 10.68 1.64 10.88
C VAL A 132 11.94 0.85 11.25
N MET A 133 12.30 0.81 12.52
CA MET A 133 13.48 0.08 13.01
C MET A 133 13.36 -1.42 12.75
N ILE A 134 12.24 -2.05 13.14
CA ILE A 134 11.97 -3.47 12.88
C ILE A 134 12.00 -3.77 11.38
N HIS A 135 11.36 -2.93 10.56
CA HIS A 135 11.33 -3.14 9.13
C HIS A 135 12.71 -3.04 8.48
N LYS A 136 13.53 -2.05 8.87
CA LYS A 136 14.93 -1.92 8.42
C LYS A 136 15.77 -3.11 8.87
N TRP A 137 15.65 -3.52 10.12
CA TRP A 137 16.35 -4.67 10.67
C TRP A 137 16.03 -5.97 9.93
N LEU A 138 14.74 -6.26 9.72
CA LEU A 138 14.31 -7.42 8.94
C LEU A 138 14.80 -7.38 7.48
N ARG A 139 14.86 -6.20 6.87
CA ARG A 139 15.43 -6.04 5.51
C ARG A 139 16.92 -6.38 5.47
N ILE A 140 17.68 -5.94 6.46
CA ILE A 140 19.12 -6.24 6.57
C ILE A 140 19.32 -7.76 6.76
N LEU A 141 18.56 -8.40 7.65
CA LEU A 141 18.62 -9.83 7.87
C LEU A 141 18.32 -10.61 6.58
N ARG A 142 17.29 -10.22 5.85
CA ARG A 142 16.90 -10.87 4.59
C ARG A 142 17.98 -10.73 3.51
N LYS A 143 18.61 -9.57 3.40
CA LYS A 143 19.76 -9.37 2.50
C LYS A 143 20.94 -10.28 2.84
N LYS A 144 21.13 -10.60 4.11
CA LYS A 144 22.16 -11.56 4.59
C LYS A 144 21.74 -13.02 4.45
N GLY A 145 20.59 -13.32 3.82
CA GLY A 145 20.10 -14.69 3.62
C GLY A 145 19.31 -15.28 4.80
N TYR A 146 19.09 -14.52 5.88
CA TYR A 146 18.25 -14.97 7.00
C TYR A 146 16.76 -14.68 6.72
N ASN A 147 15.87 -15.52 7.24
CA ASN A 147 14.42 -15.38 7.08
C ASN A 147 13.96 -15.24 5.62
N VAL A 148 14.64 -16.00 4.72
CA VAL A 148 14.27 -16.07 3.30
C VAL A 148 13.20 -17.12 3.08
N LYS A 149 12.38 -16.91 2.05
CA LYS A 149 11.40 -17.89 1.54
C LYS A 149 11.86 -18.43 0.21
N TYR A 150 11.85 -19.74 0.10
CA TYR A 150 12.19 -20.45 -1.13
C TYR A 150 10.94 -20.66 -1.98
N ILE A 151 11.03 -20.25 -3.25
CA ILE A 151 9.93 -20.29 -4.21
C ILE A 151 10.31 -21.19 -5.37
N LEU A 152 9.38 -22.04 -5.78
CA LEU A 152 9.44 -22.79 -7.04
C LEU A 152 8.47 -22.13 -8.03
N LEU A 153 8.92 -21.92 -9.25
CA LEU A 153 8.07 -21.44 -10.35
C LEU A 153 7.57 -22.65 -11.15
N VAL A 154 6.30 -22.62 -11.51
CA VAL A 154 5.68 -23.63 -12.37
C VAL A 154 5.17 -22.94 -13.64
N GLY A 155 5.81 -23.24 -14.77
CA GLY A 155 5.64 -22.61 -16.06
C GLY A 155 6.67 -21.50 -16.31
N TYR A 156 7.38 -21.61 -17.44
CA TYR A 156 8.25 -20.55 -17.95
C TYR A 156 7.46 -19.64 -18.89
N SER A 157 7.36 -18.39 -18.54
CA SER A 157 6.64 -17.38 -19.30
C SER A 157 7.23 -16.00 -19.07
N ARG A 158 6.71 -15.00 -19.76
CA ARG A 158 7.05 -13.59 -19.49
C ARG A 158 6.73 -13.19 -18.05
N ALA A 159 5.66 -13.73 -17.45
CA ALA A 159 5.35 -13.51 -16.05
C ALA A 159 6.42 -14.08 -15.12
N ALA A 160 6.98 -15.26 -15.42
CA ALA A 160 8.08 -15.84 -14.67
C ALA A 160 9.33 -14.94 -14.71
N GLU A 161 9.72 -14.46 -15.88
CA GLU A 161 10.85 -13.54 -16.07
C GLU A 161 10.67 -12.25 -15.25
N LEU A 162 9.52 -11.60 -15.39
CA LEU A 162 9.19 -10.37 -14.65
C LEU A 162 9.18 -10.60 -13.14
N TYR A 163 8.73 -11.76 -12.69
CA TYR A 163 8.73 -12.12 -11.28
C TYR A 163 10.15 -12.31 -10.74
N ILE A 164 11.01 -13.02 -11.48
CA ILE A 164 12.44 -13.19 -11.17
C ILE A 164 13.14 -11.84 -11.11
N ASP A 165 12.90 -10.97 -12.09
CA ASP A 165 13.47 -9.63 -12.16
C ASP A 165 13.11 -8.80 -10.92
N ARG A 166 11.83 -8.81 -10.53
CA ARG A 166 11.37 -8.09 -9.35
C ARG A 166 11.99 -8.61 -8.07
N ILE A 167 12.14 -9.92 -7.92
CA ILE A 167 12.80 -10.53 -6.75
C ILE A 167 14.27 -10.14 -6.70
N LYS A 168 14.99 -10.21 -7.83
CA LYS A 168 16.41 -9.86 -7.90
C LYS A 168 16.68 -8.38 -7.68
N GLN A 169 15.80 -7.50 -8.14
CA GLN A 169 15.86 -6.07 -7.86
C GLN A 169 15.56 -5.73 -6.40
N ASN A 170 14.90 -6.63 -5.67
CA ASN A 170 14.44 -6.39 -4.30
C ASN A 170 14.86 -7.50 -3.32
N PRO A 171 16.17 -7.73 -3.12
CA PRO A 171 16.67 -8.79 -2.24
C PRO A 171 16.21 -8.63 -0.79
N GLN A 172 15.84 -7.41 -0.38
CA GLN A 172 15.27 -7.10 0.94
C GLN A 172 13.89 -7.73 1.19
N TRP A 173 13.19 -8.23 0.16
CA TRP A 173 11.96 -9.00 0.35
C TRP A 173 12.23 -10.40 0.90
N GLY A 174 13.44 -10.91 0.70
CA GLY A 174 13.86 -12.21 1.18
C GLY A 174 13.15 -13.37 0.47
N TYR A 175 12.97 -13.27 -0.84
CA TYR A 175 12.53 -14.36 -1.69
C TYR A 175 13.71 -14.91 -2.49
N VAL A 176 13.78 -16.23 -2.60
CA VAL A 176 14.80 -16.95 -3.38
C VAL A 176 14.10 -17.94 -4.29
N VAL A 177 14.23 -17.76 -5.59
CA VAL A 177 13.72 -18.71 -6.58
C VAL A 177 14.71 -19.86 -6.69
N ARG A 178 14.27 -21.10 -6.42
CA ARG A 178 15.08 -22.31 -6.48
C ARG A 178 15.23 -22.88 -7.89
N GLY A 179 14.19 -22.72 -8.70
CA GLY A 179 14.15 -23.21 -10.07
C GLY A 179 12.79 -23.00 -10.72
N ILE A 180 12.70 -23.44 -11.94
CA ILE A 180 11.49 -23.37 -12.76
C ILE A 180 11.18 -24.81 -13.21
N LEU A 181 9.90 -25.19 -13.18
CA LEU A 181 9.40 -26.39 -13.83
C LEU A 181 8.65 -26.00 -15.09
N ASP A 182 8.97 -26.65 -16.21
CA ASP A 182 8.30 -26.42 -17.47
C ASP A 182 8.38 -27.68 -18.35
N ASP A 183 7.31 -27.94 -19.12
CA ASP A 183 7.24 -29.15 -19.97
C ASP A 183 7.78 -28.90 -21.37
N LYS A 184 7.71 -27.65 -21.85
CA LYS A 184 8.12 -27.26 -23.21
C LYS A 184 9.56 -26.80 -23.27
N ILE A 185 10.06 -26.19 -22.20
CA ILE A 185 11.40 -25.59 -22.16
C ILE A 185 12.41 -26.64 -21.70
N PRO A 186 13.53 -26.86 -22.42
CA PRO A 186 14.52 -27.85 -22.07
C PRO A 186 15.13 -27.63 -20.69
N ARG A 187 15.34 -28.74 -19.95
CA ARG A 187 16.05 -28.73 -18.68
C ARG A 187 17.45 -28.12 -18.86
N GLY A 188 17.83 -27.24 -17.97
CA GLY A 188 19.10 -26.52 -18.01
C GLY A 188 19.01 -25.14 -18.65
N THR A 189 17.91 -24.78 -19.34
CA THR A 189 17.67 -23.41 -19.78
C THR A 189 17.69 -22.47 -18.59
N GLU A 190 18.39 -21.35 -18.71
CA GLU A 190 18.65 -20.45 -17.59
C GLU A 190 18.17 -19.04 -17.90
N TYR A 191 17.50 -18.41 -16.92
CA TYR A 191 17.20 -16.99 -16.94
C TYR A 191 17.74 -16.32 -15.66
N ARG A 192 18.69 -15.41 -15.83
CA ARG A 192 19.36 -14.68 -14.73
C ARG A 192 19.84 -15.58 -13.59
N GLY A 193 20.47 -16.72 -13.89
CA GLY A 193 20.98 -17.66 -12.89
C GLY A 193 19.92 -18.58 -12.28
N ILE A 194 18.68 -18.56 -12.76
CA ILE A 194 17.62 -19.48 -12.36
C ILE A 194 17.40 -20.48 -13.48
N LYS A 195 17.55 -21.77 -13.20
CA LYS A 195 17.49 -22.84 -14.20
C LYS A 195 16.11 -23.53 -14.22
N VAL A 196 15.74 -23.98 -15.41
CA VAL A 196 14.68 -24.98 -15.57
C VAL A 196 15.24 -26.32 -15.07
N ILE A 197 14.65 -26.83 -13.97
CA ILE A 197 15.18 -28.01 -13.25
C ILE A 197 14.46 -29.30 -13.61
N GLY A 198 13.30 -29.24 -14.23
CA GLY A 198 12.54 -30.42 -14.64
C GLY A 198 11.17 -30.07 -15.22
N GLN A 199 10.39 -31.11 -15.46
CA GLN A 199 9.01 -31.04 -15.92
C GLN A 199 8.04 -30.81 -14.76
N ILE A 200 6.83 -30.38 -15.04
CA ILE A 200 5.82 -30.05 -14.03
C ILE A 200 5.42 -31.29 -13.23
N ASP A 201 5.32 -32.43 -13.86
CA ASP A 201 4.97 -33.71 -13.23
C ASP A 201 6.01 -34.15 -12.17
N ASN A 202 7.23 -33.64 -12.25
CA ASN A 202 8.28 -33.90 -11.25
C ASN A 202 8.12 -33.10 -9.95
N LEU A 203 7.05 -32.32 -9.81
CA LEU A 203 6.78 -31.50 -8.65
C LEU A 203 6.91 -32.25 -7.33
N PHE A 204 6.28 -33.44 -7.24
CA PHE A 204 6.27 -34.24 -6.02
C PHE A 204 7.66 -34.77 -5.63
N TYR A 205 8.53 -35.02 -6.60
CA TYR A 205 9.89 -35.51 -6.34
C TYR A 205 10.82 -34.38 -5.86
N ILE A 206 10.53 -33.13 -6.29
CA ILE A 206 11.36 -31.97 -6.00
C ILE A 206 10.99 -31.32 -4.65
N LEU A 207 9.74 -31.43 -4.23
CA LEU A 207 9.24 -30.82 -2.99
C LEU A 207 9.98 -31.25 -1.71
N PRO A 208 10.21 -32.55 -1.45
CA PRO A 208 10.85 -33.00 -0.20
C PRO A 208 12.31 -32.55 -0.09
N GLU A 209 13.02 -32.48 -1.22
CA GLU A 209 14.45 -32.18 -1.25
C GLU A 209 14.75 -30.69 -1.03
N ASN A 210 13.82 -29.80 -1.38
CA ASN A 210 14.11 -28.37 -1.52
C ASN A 210 13.55 -27.47 -0.41
N LYS A 211 12.83 -28.00 0.58
CA LYS A 211 12.20 -27.21 1.68
C LYS A 211 11.53 -25.93 1.15
N LEU A 212 10.62 -26.09 0.19
CA LEU A 212 9.93 -24.98 -0.46
C LEU A 212 8.88 -24.34 0.48
N ASP A 213 8.76 -23.04 0.40
CA ASP A 213 7.78 -22.28 1.16
C ASP A 213 6.58 -21.85 0.34
N GLU A 214 6.81 -21.61 -0.94
CA GLU A 214 5.77 -21.12 -1.85
C GLU A 214 5.99 -21.72 -3.24
N ILE A 215 4.89 -22.05 -3.91
CA ILE A 215 4.85 -22.34 -5.33
C ILE A 215 4.18 -21.15 -6.03
N ALA A 216 4.76 -20.68 -7.12
CA ALA A 216 4.15 -19.66 -7.95
C ALA A 216 3.91 -20.22 -9.35
N VAL A 217 2.64 -20.35 -9.70
CA VAL A 217 2.23 -20.79 -11.04
C VAL A 217 2.31 -19.60 -11.98
N THR A 218 3.16 -19.71 -12.99
CA THR A 218 3.52 -18.65 -13.96
C THR A 218 3.40 -19.15 -15.39
N LEU A 219 2.33 -19.90 -15.69
CA LEU A 219 2.09 -20.47 -17.01
C LEU A 219 1.93 -19.38 -18.08
N ALA A 220 2.41 -19.67 -19.30
CA ALA A 220 2.04 -18.89 -20.46
C ALA A 220 0.56 -19.08 -20.79
N LEU A 221 -0.10 -18.06 -21.35
CA LEU A 221 -1.55 -18.08 -21.67
C LEU A 221 -1.96 -19.30 -22.50
N GLU A 222 -1.11 -19.71 -23.41
CA GLU A 222 -1.30 -20.88 -24.30
C GLU A 222 -1.43 -22.20 -23.52
N ASN A 223 -0.90 -22.26 -22.31
CA ASN A 223 -0.85 -23.46 -21.48
C ASN A 223 -1.94 -23.47 -20.38
N TYR A 224 -2.86 -22.51 -20.39
CA TYR A 224 -3.92 -22.43 -19.37
C TYR A 224 -4.89 -23.60 -19.38
N GLY A 225 -4.97 -24.39 -20.49
CA GLY A 225 -5.74 -25.63 -20.52
C GLY A 225 -5.30 -26.66 -19.48
N ARG A 226 -4.04 -26.60 -18.99
CA ARG A 226 -3.52 -27.48 -17.92
C ARG A 226 -3.58 -26.86 -16.54
N LEU A 227 -4.14 -25.64 -16.40
CA LEU A 227 -4.09 -24.91 -15.14
C LEU A 227 -4.78 -25.66 -14.00
N GLU A 228 -5.92 -26.28 -14.25
CA GLU A 228 -6.67 -27.03 -13.24
C GLU A 228 -5.85 -28.23 -12.73
N GLU A 229 -5.26 -29.00 -13.62
CA GLU A 229 -4.39 -30.14 -13.29
C GLU A 229 -3.21 -29.69 -12.42
N ILE A 230 -2.53 -28.61 -12.82
CA ILE A 230 -1.35 -28.06 -12.12
C ILE A 230 -1.76 -27.52 -10.74
N VAL A 231 -2.87 -26.82 -10.63
CA VAL A 231 -3.36 -26.32 -9.33
C VAL A 231 -3.67 -27.49 -8.41
N ASN A 232 -4.35 -28.54 -8.89
CA ASN A 232 -4.60 -29.75 -8.11
C ASN A 232 -3.33 -30.43 -7.63
N LEU A 233 -2.29 -30.49 -8.47
CA LEU A 233 -0.97 -31.02 -8.09
C LEU A 233 -0.33 -30.14 -6.99
N CYS A 234 -0.41 -28.83 -7.14
CA CYS A 234 0.14 -27.89 -6.16
C CYS A 234 -0.61 -27.97 -4.81
N GLU A 235 -1.93 -28.07 -4.81
CA GLU A 235 -2.75 -28.21 -3.60
C GLU A 235 -2.44 -29.50 -2.84
N LYS A 236 -2.33 -30.62 -3.55
CA LYS A 236 -1.91 -31.91 -2.94
C LYS A 236 -0.54 -31.83 -2.28
N SER A 237 0.31 -30.91 -2.69
CA SER A 237 1.65 -30.72 -2.10
C SER A 237 1.64 -30.12 -0.69
N GLY A 238 0.52 -29.49 -0.29
CA GLY A 238 0.41 -28.75 0.97
C GLY A 238 1.26 -27.48 1.07
N VAL A 239 1.96 -27.09 -0.01
CA VAL A 239 2.78 -25.88 -0.07
C VAL A 239 1.89 -24.70 -0.52
N HIS A 240 2.06 -23.53 0.11
CA HIS A 240 1.29 -22.35 -0.26
C HIS A 240 1.50 -21.99 -1.74
N THR A 241 0.43 -22.09 -2.51
CA THR A 241 0.44 -21.84 -3.95
C THR A 241 -0.18 -20.49 -4.28
N LYS A 242 0.41 -19.79 -5.25
CA LYS A 242 -0.13 -18.54 -5.80
C LYS A 242 -0.07 -18.57 -7.32
N PHE A 243 -1.04 -17.97 -7.95
CA PHE A 243 -1.09 -17.81 -9.40
C PHE A 243 -0.66 -16.40 -9.81
N ILE A 244 0.24 -16.31 -10.77
CA ILE A 244 0.73 -15.08 -11.38
C ILE A 244 0.40 -15.13 -12.87
N PRO A 245 -0.71 -14.54 -13.29
CA PRO A 245 -1.16 -14.65 -14.67
C PRO A 245 -0.26 -13.89 -15.64
N ASP A 246 -0.03 -14.47 -16.82
CA ASP A 246 0.80 -13.89 -17.89
C ASP A 246 -0.01 -13.00 -18.84
N TYR A 247 -0.75 -12.04 -18.31
CA TYR A 247 -1.51 -11.10 -19.14
C TYR A 247 -0.70 -9.88 -19.58
N ASN A 248 0.50 -9.67 -19.03
CA ASN A 248 1.36 -8.54 -19.42
C ASN A 248 1.86 -8.66 -20.89
N SER A 249 1.80 -9.84 -21.48
CA SER A 249 2.08 -10.08 -22.89
C SER A 249 0.98 -9.53 -23.82
N VAL A 250 -0.27 -9.46 -23.30
CA VAL A 250 -1.47 -9.07 -24.08
C VAL A 250 -1.99 -7.69 -23.69
N ILE A 251 -1.84 -7.29 -22.41
CA ILE A 251 -2.35 -6.01 -21.90
C ILE A 251 -1.20 -5.00 -21.82
N PRO A 252 -1.16 -3.98 -22.70
CA PRO A 252 -0.05 -3.01 -22.74
C PRO A 252 -0.09 -1.99 -21.58
N SER A 253 -1.20 -1.89 -20.86
CA SER A 253 -1.38 -0.95 -19.74
C SER A 253 -1.13 -1.64 -18.39
N LYS A 254 -1.13 -0.86 -17.30
CA LYS A 254 -1.07 -1.41 -15.93
C LYS A 254 -2.46 -1.85 -15.50
N PRO A 255 -2.79 -3.15 -15.58
CA PRO A 255 -4.08 -3.65 -15.13
C PRO A 255 -4.18 -3.55 -13.60
N TYR A 256 -5.39 -3.44 -13.10
CA TYR A 256 -5.67 -3.55 -11.67
C TYR A 256 -6.78 -4.58 -11.44
N THR A 257 -6.69 -5.25 -10.30
CA THR A 257 -7.67 -6.25 -9.89
C THR A 257 -8.71 -5.62 -8.98
N GLU A 258 -9.97 -5.94 -9.25
CA GLU A 258 -11.14 -5.59 -8.47
C GLU A 258 -11.82 -6.89 -8.03
N ASP A 259 -12.41 -6.89 -6.86
CA ASP A 259 -13.20 -8.01 -6.37
C ASP A 259 -14.70 -7.65 -6.46
N LEU A 260 -15.40 -8.37 -7.32
CA LEU A 260 -16.84 -8.23 -7.47
C LEU A 260 -17.53 -9.39 -6.71
N ASN A 261 -17.70 -9.21 -5.40
CA ASN A 261 -18.33 -10.21 -4.51
C ASN A 261 -17.71 -11.62 -4.62
N GLY A 262 -16.39 -11.71 -4.62
CA GLY A 262 -15.66 -12.97 -4.72
C GLY A 262 -15.24 -13.34 -6.14
N LEU A 263 -15.69 -12.60 -7.16
CA LEU A 263 -15.21 -12.74 -8.54
C LEU A 263 -14.06 -11.76 -8.79
N PRO A 264 -12.82 -12.25 -9.01
CA PRO A 264 -11.71 -11.39 -9.35
C PRO A 264 -11.84 -10.86 -10.78
N VAL A 265 -12.01 -9.55 -10.92
CA VAL A 265 -12.10 -8.86 -12.21
C VAL A 265 -10.78 -8.15 -12.48
N ILE A 266 -10.21 -8.38 -13.67
CA ILE A 266 -8.98 -7.72 -14.11
C ILE A 266 -9.36 -6.59 -15.07
N ASN A 267 -9.27 -5.36 -14.60
CA ASN A 267 -9.49 -4.18 -15.43
C ASN A 267 -8.26 -3.91 -16.29
N ILE A 268 -8.44 -3.87 -17.61
CA ILE A 268 -7.36 -3.72 -18.57
C ILE A 268 -6.74 -2.32 -18.52
N ARG A 269 -7.54 -1.30 -18.25
CA ARG A 269 -7.10 0.10 -18.24
C ARG A 269 -7.56 0.83 -16.98
N HIS A 270 -6.62 1.44 -16.29
CA HIS A 270 -6.94 2.35 -15.19
C HIS A 270 -7.14 3.76 -15.74
N VAL A 271 -8.35 4.28 -15.63
CA VAL A 271 -8.68 5.66 -15.98
C VAL A 271 -8.83 6.46 -14.67
N PRO A 272 -7.86 7.32 -14.30
CA PRO A 272 -7.92 8.05 -13.01
C PRO A 272 -9.16 8.94 -12.85
N LEU A 273 -9.76 9.36 -13.96
CA LEU A 273 -10.93 10.24 -13.99
C LEU A 273 -12.28 9.51 -13.79
N THR A 274 -12.31 8.19 -13.65
CA THR A 274 -13.53 7.47 -13.22
C THR A 274 -13.84 7.71 -11.75
N ASN A 275 -12.85 8.12 -10.95
CA ASN A 275 -13.07 8.50 -9.55
C ASN A 275 -13.68 9.92 -9.51
N THR A 276 -14.86 10.03 -8.89
CA THR A 276 -15.62 11.29 -8.76
C THR A 276 -14.81 12.42 -8.13
N LEU A 277 -14.01 12.12 -7.09
CA LEU A 277 -13.15 13.12 -6.45
C LEU A 277 -12.08 13.66 -7.40
N ASN A 278 -11.45 12.78 -8.19
CA ASN A 278 -10.44 13.18 -9.17
C ASN A 278 -11.08 14.03 -10.30
N MET A 279 -12.28 13.68 -10.71
CA MET A 279 -13.04 14.42 -11.72
C MET A 279 -13.40 15.83 -11.23
N VAL A 280 -13.92 15.95 -10.01
CA VAL A 280 -14.24 17.25 -9.39
C VAL A 280 -12.98 18.08 -9.17
N ALA A 281 -11.93 17.50 -8.63
CA ALA A 281 -10.64 18.17 -8.41
C ALA A 281 -10.06 18.68 -9.73
N LYS A 282 -10.08 17.84 -10.79
CA LYS A 282 -9.64 18.26 -12.12
C LYS A 282 -10.49 19.42 -12.65
N ARG A 283 -11.82 19.35 -12.53
CA ARG A 283 -12.71 20.40 -13.01
C ARG A 283 -12.46 21.74 -12.31
N ALA A 284 -12.30 21.71 -10.98
CA ALA A 284 -11.96 22.90 -10.20
C ALA A 284 -10.61 23.50 -10.65
N PHE A 285 -9.60 22.64 -10.83
CA PHE A 285 -8.30 23.03 -11.32
C PHE A 285 -8.38 23.68 -12.72
N ASP A 286 -9.09 23.04 -13.66
CA ASP A 286 -9.24 23.53 -15.02
C ASP A 286 -9.92 24.92 -15.05
N ILE A 287 -10.94 25.13 -14.20
CA ILE A 287 -11.63 26.43 -14.13
C ILE A 287 -10.71 27.50 -13.54
N VAL A 288 -10.06 27.24 -12.43
CA VAL A 288 -9.19 28.21 -11.76
C VAL A 288 -8.01 28.62 -12.64
N PHE A 289 -7.28 27.62 -13.15
CA PHE A 289 -6.11 27.90 -13.98
C PHE A 289 -6.48 28.43 -15.37
N GLY A 290 -7.61 28.00 -15.91
CA GLY A 290 -8.15 28.55 -17.16
C GLY A 290 -8.51 30.03 -17.04
N ALA A 291 -9.18 30.43 -15.93
CA ALA A 291 -9.50 31.83 -15.66
C ALA A 291 -8.22 32.67 -15.46
N ILE A 292 -7.26 32.19 -14.68
CA ILE A 292 -5.97 32.86 -14.48
C ILE A 292 -5.25 33.05 -15.82
N ALA A 293 -5.17 31.98 -16.64
CA ALA A 293 -4.55 32.05 -17.95
C ALA A 293 -5.22 33.06 -18.87
N LEU A 294 -6.54 33.10 -18.91
CA LEU A 294 -7.30 34.11 -19.70
C LEU A 294 -6.98 35.53 -19.26
N VAL A 295 -6.88 35.79 -17.96
CA VAL A 295 -6.52 37.11 -17.43
C VAL A 295 -5.09 37.52 -17.83
N ILE A 296 -4.13 36.60 -17.61
CA ILE A 296 -2.70 36.85 -17.91
C ILE A 296 -2.47 37.07 -19.40
N PHE A 297 -3.08 36.26 -20.26
CA PHE A 297 -2.90 36.32 -21.70
C PHE A 297 -3.88 37.28 -22.40
N SER A 298 -4.82 37.91 -21.68
CA SER A 298 -5.79 38.83 -22.27
C SER A 298 -5.19 39.97 -23.12
N PRO A 299 -4.04 40.61 -22.76
CA PRO A 299 -3.45 41.63 -23.62
C PRO A 299 -2.97 41.06 -24.96
N VAL A 300 -2.35 39.83 -24.92
CA VAL A 300 -1.89 39.19 -26.15
C VAL A 300 -3.06 38.77 -27.03
N LEU A 301 -4.11 38.21 -26.42
CA LEU A 301 -5.33 37.82 -27.14
C LEU A 301 -6.02 39.04 -27.80
N LEU A 302 -6.07 40.19 -27.12
CA LEU A 302 -6.58 41.43 -27.66
C LEU A 302 -5.79 41.95 -28.86
N VAL A 303 -4.46 41.99 -28.74
CA VAL A 303 -3.57 42.38 -29.84
C VAL A 303 -3.75 41.43 -31.04
N THR A 304 -3.79 40.13 -30.80
CA THR A 304 -4.01 39.13 -31.85
C THR A 304 -5.37 39.32 -32.53
N ALA A 305 -6.42 39.56 -31.76
CA ALA A 305 -7.75 39.83 -32.28
C ALA A 305 -7.81 41.06 -33.18
N LEU A 306 -7.13 42.16 -32.77
CA LEU A 306 -7.02 43.39 -33.55
C LEU A 306 -6.24 43.16 -34.85
N LEU A 307 -5.11 42.49 -34.81
CA LEU A 307 -4.32 42.17 -35.98
C LEU A 307 -5.10 41.35 -37.01
N ILE A 308 -5.80 40.30 -36.56
CA ILE A 308 -6.64 39.49 -37.46
C ILE A 308 -7.72 40.33 -38.08
N LYS A 309 -8.39 41.23 -37.29
CA LYS A 309 -9.44 42.09 -37.82
C LYS A 309 -8.95 43.09 -38.85
N CYS A 310 -7.69 43.55 -38.73
CA CYS A 310 -7.08 44.48 -39.68
C CYS A 310 -6.49 43.81 -40.93
N THR A 311 -6.15 42.52 -40.85
CA THR A 311 -5.41 41.83 -41.92
C THR A 311 -6.23 40.78 -42.68
N SER A 312 -7.39 40.36 -42.16
CA SER A 312 -8.20 39.28 -42.72
C SER A 312 -9.68 39.60 -42.77
N GLU A 313 -10.33 39.26 -43.89
CA GLU A 313 -11.78 39.29 -44.03
C GLU A 313 -12.38 38.02 -43.39
N GLY A 314 -12.98 38.15 -42.21
CA GLY A 314 -13.61 37.00 -41.52
C GLY A 314 -13.83 37.23 -40.04
N PRO A 315 -14.42 36.26 -39.36
CA PRO A 315 -14.58 36.30 -37.90
C PRO A 315 -13.24 36.11 -37.19
N VAL A 316 -12.99 36.94 -36.19
CA VAL A 316 -11.75 36.85 -35.36
C VAL A 316 -11.60 35.51 -34.67
N ILE A 317 -12.71 34.87 -34.30
CA ILE A 317 -12.72 33.55 -33.64
C ILE A 317 -13.35 32.54 -34.60
N PHE A 318 -12.54 31.57 -35.01
CA PHE A 318 -12.98 30.43 -35.80
C PHE A 318 -13.54 29.34 -34.86
N LYS A 319 -14.67 28.78 -35.27
CA LYS A 319 -15.34 27.70 -34.52
C LYS A 319 -15.23 26.41 -35.30
N GLN A 320 -14.58 25.41 -34.69
CA GLN A 320 -14.45 24.08 -35.29
C GLN A 320 -15.13 23.02 -34.38
N GLU A 321 -15.97 22.22 -34.97
CA GLU A 321 -16.58 21.09 -34.26
C GLU A 321 -15.59 19.94 -34.20
N ARG A 322 -15.41 19.39 -33.00
CA ARG A 322 -14.53 18.21 -32.73
C ARG A 322 -15.24 17.21 -31.85
N VAL A 323 -14.84 15.97 -31.97
CA VAL A 323 -15.34 14.88 -31.15
C VAL A 323 -14.60 14.88 -29.80
N GLY A 324 -15.37 14.93 -28.72
CA GLY A 324 -14.89 14.92 -27.34
C GLY A 324 -15.05 13.57 -26.65
N LEU A 325 -15.09 13.61 -25.32
CA LEU A 325 -15.29 12.45 -24.48
C LEU A 325 -16.66 11.81 -24.77
N HIS A 326 -16.75 10.48 -24.75
CA HIS A 326 -17.94 9.68 -25.07
C HIS A 326 -18.53 9.92 -26.49
N ASN A 327 -17.68 10.35 -27.40
CA ASN A 327 -18.06 10.65 -28.78
C ASN A 327 -19.05 11.84 -28.91
N GLU A 328 -19.16 12.69 -27.88
CA GLU A 328 -19.97 13.89 -27.92
C GLU A 328 -19.24 15.04 -28.64
N PRO A 329 -19.88 15.70 -29.63
CA PRO A 329 -19.26 16.79 -30.35
C PRO A 329 -19.17 18.06 -29.46
N PHE A 330 -18.05 18.75 -29.52
CA PHE A 330 -17.86 20.03 -28.86
C PHE A 330 -17.25 21.07 -29.80
N ARG A 331 -17.54 22.34 -29.54
CA ARG A 331 -17.00 23.46 -30.36
C ARG A 331 -15.69 23.97 -29.78
N MET A 332 -14.63 23.85 -30.55
CA MET A 332 -13.33 24.41 -30.23
C MET A 332 -13.16 25.75 -30.87
N TYR A 333 -12.74 26.73 -30.07
CA TYR A 333 -12.50 28.12 -30.54
C TYR A 333 -11.00 28.29 -30.84
N LYS A 334 -10.69 28.97 -31.96
CA LYS A 334 -9.33 29.31 -32.39
C LYS A 334 -9.31 30.72 -32.94
N PHE A 335 -8.15 31.37 -32.87
CA PHE A 335 -7.87 32.57 -33.66
C PHE A 335 -7.53 32.23 -35.08
#